data_e6ab26216ab7c61ee67588913fd13d2d
#
_entry.id   e6ab26216ab7c61ee67588913fd13d2d
#
_cell.length_a   1.000
_cell.length_b   1.000
_cell.length_c   1.000
_cell.angle_alpha   90.00
_cell.angle_beta   90.00
_cell.angle_gamma   90.00
#
_symmetry.space_group_name_H-M   'P 1'
#
loop_
_entity.id
_entity.type
_entity.pdbx_description
1 polymer ?
#
loop_
_entity_poly.entity_id
_entity_poly.type
_entity_poly.pdbx_seq_one_letter_code
_entity_poly.pdbx_strand_id
1 'polypeptide(L)' 'MAMTLRENLTERQRWAHAVLDDVRDGFAHSHQDVRAALRILGDYL' A
#
# COMPACT_ATOMS: atom_id res chain seq x y z
N MET A 1 2.09 4.99 -24.88
CA MET A 1 2.91 5.25 -23.70
C MET A 1 2.57 4.26 -22.60
N ALA A 2 3.56 3.61 -22.03
CA ALA A 2 3.31 2.62 -21.00
C ALA A 2 3.17 3.32 -19.65
N MET A 3 2.11 2.99 -18.92
CA MET A 3 1.93 3.44 -17.57
C MET A 3 2.67 2.49 -16.62
N THR A 4 3.22 3.02 -15.56
CA THR A 4 3.81 2.17 -14.54
C THR A 4 2.71 1.42 -13.81
N LEU A 5 3.06 0.30 -13.18
CA LEU A 5 2.10 -0.43 -12.37
C LEU A 5 1.48 0.45 -11.29
N ARG A 6 2.30 1.35 -10.72
CA ARG A 6 1.84 2.24 -9.67
C ARG A 6 0.75 3.20 -10.18
N GLU A 7 0.83 3.63 -11.41
CA GLU A 7 -0.17 4.53 -12.00
C GLU A 7 -1.48 3.81 -12.25
N ASN A 8 -1.44 2.50 -12.41
CA ASN A 8 -2.63 1.68 -12.64
C ASN A 8 -3.26 1.15 -11.36
N LEU A 9 -2.69 1.47 -10.21
CA LEU A 9 -3.20 0.97 -8.94
C LEU A 9 -4.49 1.70 -8.56
N THR A 10 -5.39 0.96 -7.92
CA THR A 10 -6.59 1.55 -7.32
C THR A 10 -6.22 2.44 -6.15
N GLU A 11 -7.16 3.27 -5.70
CA GLU A 11 -6.92 4.09 -4.52
C GLU A 11 -6.59 3.25 -3.29
N ARG A 12 -7.24 2.09 -3.16
CA ARG A 12 -6.96 1.18 -2.04
C ARG A 12 -5.52 0.70 -2.07
N GLN A 13 -5.03 0.34 -3.26
CA GLN A 13 -3.67 -0.13 -3.42
C GLN A 13 -2.67 1.00 -3.16
N ARG A 14 -2.98 2.22 -3.59
CA ARG A 14 -2.13 3.38 -3.30
C ARG A 14 -2.05 3.63 -1.80
N TRP A 15 -3.19 3.55 -1.13
CA TRP A 15 -3.23 3.70 0.32
C TRP A 15 -2.37 2.63 1.01
N ALA A 16 -2.49 1.39 0.56
CA ALA A 16 -1.72 0.29 1.13
C ALA A 16 -0.22 0.50 0.96
N HIS A 17 0.20 0.92 -0.23
CA HIS A 17 1.61 1.23 -0.47
C HIS A 17 2.07 2.38 0.42
N ALA A 18 1.25 3.42 0.57
CA ALA A 18 1.59 4.56 1.40
C ALA A 18 1.78 4.15 2.86
N VAL A 19 0.89 3.30 3.38
CA VAL A 19 1.00 2.82 4.76
C VAL A 19 2.30 2.05 4.96
N LEU A 20 2.63 1.15 4.04
CA LEU A 20 3.84 0.34 4.17
C LEU A 20 5.10 1.19 4.00
N ASP A 21 5.07 2.17 3.11
CA ASP A 21 6.19 3.09 2.96
C ASP A 21 6.41 3.90 4.23
N ASP A 22 5.34 4.37 4.87
CA ASP A 22 5.45 5.11 6.13
C ASP A 22 6.06 4.24 7.22
N VAL A 23 5.62 3.00 7.34
CA VAL A 23 6.17 2.09 8.34
C VAL A 23 7.67 1.87 8.08
N ARG A 24 8.04 1.70 6.83
CA ARG A 24 9.45 1.51 6.48
C ARG A 24 10.29 2.74 6.81
N ASP A 25 9.71 3.92 6.66
CA ASP A 25 10.41 5.18 6.94
C ASP A 25 10.38 5.55 8.43
N GLY A 26 9.75 4.74 9.25
CA GLY A 26 9.73 4.95 10.70
C GLY A 26 8.50 5.66 11.22
N PHE A 27 7.51 5.93 10.37
CA PHE A 27 6.26 6.51 10.81
C PHE A 27 5.34 5.44 11.39
N ALA A 28 4.73 5.74 12.52
CA ALA A 28 3.87 4.78 13.18
C ALA A 28 2.50 4.74 12.52
N HIS A 29 2.01 3.54 12.28
CA HIS A 29 0.62 3.30 11.87
C HIS A 29 -0.01 2.30 12.82
N SER A 30 -1.33 2.31 12.90
CA SER A 30 -2.00 1.33 13.74
C SER A 30 -1.76 -0.08 13.17
N HIS A 31 -1.78 -1.06 14.08
CA HIS A 31 -1.62 -2.44 13.67
C HIS A 31 -2.67 -2.86 12.65
N GLN A 32 -3.90 -2.36 12.82
CA GLN A 32 -4.99 -2.65 11.89
C GLN A 32 -4.70 -2.09 10.49
N ASP A 33 -4.13 -0.89 10.41
CA ASP A 33 -3.80 -0.30 9.14
C ASP A 33 -2.74 -1.11 8.40
N VAL A 34 -1.72 -1.54 9.11
CA VAL A 34 -0.65 -2.35 8.51
C VAL A 34 -1.20 -3.67 8.00
N ARG A 35 -2.04 -4.33 8.80
CA ARG A 35 -2.64 -5.60 8.38
C ARG A 35 -3.54 -5.43 7.16
N ALA A 36 -4.34 -4.36 7.15
CA ALA A 36 -5.21 -4.07 6.01
C ALA A 36 -4.38 -3.82 4.75
N ALA A 37 -3.30 -3.07 4.87
CA ALA A 37 -2.42 -2.80 3.74
C ALA A 37 -1.81 -4.08 3.18
N LEU A 38 -1.33 -4.95 4.05
CA LEU A 38 -0.75 -6.23 3.62
C LEU A 38 -1.79 -7.12 2.95
N ARG A 39 -3.02 -7.11 3.46
CA ARG A 39 -4.09 -7.91 2.87
C ARG A 39 -4.46 -7.40 1.48
N ILE A 40 -4.57 -6.08 1.33
CA ILE A 40 -4.89 -5.48 0.03
C ILE A 40 -3.82 -5.83 -0.99
N LEU A 41 -2.56 -5.72 -0.62
CA LEU A 41 -1.46 -6.02 -1.54
C LEU A 41 -1.33 -7.52 -1.80
N GLY A 42 -1.67 -8.34 -0.81
CA GLY A 42 -1.71 -9.78 -1.00
C GLY A 42 -2.76 -10.20 -2.03
N ASP A 43 -3.92 -9.56 -2.00
CA ASP A 43 -4.97 -9.83 -2.98
C ASP A 43 -4.56 -9.35 -4.38
N TYR A 44 -3.77 -8.29 -4.43
CA TYR A 44 -3.28 -7.73 -5.69
C TYR A 44 -2.25 -8.66 -6.35
N LEU A 45 -1.42 -9.27 -5.56
CA LEU A 45 -0.39 -10.17 -6.07
C LEU A 45 -0.97 -11.56 -6.35
#